data_7b3b1087cb042f7de3e78cf4cc67d510
#
_entry.id   7b3b1087cb042f7de3e78cf4cc67d510
#
_cell.length_a   1.000
_cell.length_b   1.000
_cell.length_c   1.000
_cell.angle_alpha   90.00
_cell.angle_beta   90.00
_cell.angle_gamma   90.00
#
_symmetry.space_group_name_H-M   'P 1'
#
loop_
_entity.id
_entity.type
_entity.pdbx_description
1 polymer ?
#
loop_
_entity_poly.entity_id
_entity_poly.type
_entity_poly.pdbx_seq_one_letter_code
_entity_poly.pdbx_strand_id
1 'polypeptide(L)'
;MSENPNGMGRGRQVGDPFVPEEPTQAVRDFFGPAFSDVAEYARMLEEEGELRGLLGPRDMERIWSRHIVNSAAVLDFMPRREGREVLDVGSGSGLPGIVIAACRPDLHVHLAEPMARRVEWLEDVVEGLGLDNVTIHQARAEELRGKGKADVVTARAVANMS
;
A
#
# COMPACT_ATOMS: atom_id res chain seq x y z
N MET A 1 -9.54 32.13 -24.12
CA MET A 1 -9.05 30.83 -23.63
C MET A 1 -8.94 29.89 -24.81
N SER A 2 -7.73 29.57 -25.21
CA SER A 2 -7.54 28.54 -26.22
C SER A 2 -7.56 27.21 -25.53
N GLU A 3 -8.63 26.46 -25.68
CA GLU A 3 -8.65 25.07 -25.33
C GLU A 3 -7.71 24.31 -26.26
N ASN A 4 -6.85 23.51 -25.71
CA ASN A 4 -5.99 22.64 -26.50
C ASN A 4 -6.86 21.49 -27.02
N PRO A 5 -7.24 21.47 -28.28
CA PRO A 5 -8.19 20.48 -28.79
C PRO A 5 -7.64 19.06 -28.83
N ASN A 6 -6.36 18.86 -28.57
CA ASN A 6 -5.73 17.54 -28.68
C ASN A 6 -5.57 16.81 -27.34
N GLY A 7 -6.05 17.34 -26.22
CA GLY A 7 -6.01 16.66 -24.95
C GLY A 7 -4.61 16.21 -24.48
N MET A 8 -3.58 16.66 -25.16
CA MET A 8 -2.22 16.42 -24.72
C MET A 8 -1.92 17.39 -23.57
N GLY A 9 -1.90 16.87 -22.37
CA GLY A 9 -1.45 17.62 -21.22
C GLY A 9 -0.08 18.23 -21.49
N ARG A 10 0.11 19.45 -21.05
CA ARG A 10 1.43 20.09 -21.10
C ARG A 10 2.43 19.19 -20.41
N GLY A 11 3.54 18.95 -21.06
CA GLY A 11 4.68 18.32 -20.40
C GLY A 11 5.02 19.08 -19.12
N ARG A 12 5.33 18.34 -18.07
CA ARG A 12 5.65 18.93 -16.78
C ARG A 12 6.86 19.86 -16.91
N GLN A 13 6.71 21.07 -16.42
CA GLN A 13 7.81 22.04 -16.39
C GLN A 13 8.50 22.03 -15.02
N VAL A 14 9.77 22.47 -15.00
CA VAL A 14 10.51 22.63 -13.74
C VAL A 14 9.77 23.65 -12.86
N GLY A 15 9.42 23.22 -11.62
CA GLY A 15 8.66 24.04 -10.68
C GLY A 15 7.17 23.73 -10.61
N ASP A 16 6.62 22.91 -11.50
CA ASP A 16 5.24 22.48 -11.41
C ASP A 16 5.05 21.53 -10.20
N PRO A 17 3.97 21.68 -9.44
CA PRO A 17 3.70 20.76 -8.34
C PRO A 17 3.46 19.34 -8.85
N PHE A 18 3.87 18.35 -8.07
CA PHE A 18 3.55 16.95 -8.37
C PHE A 18 2.05 16.73 -8.20
N VAL A 19 1.43 16.10 -9.18
CA VAL A 19 0.01 15.79 -9.18
C VAL A 19 -0.16 14.30 -8.91
N PRO A 20 -0.87 13.92 -7.85
CA PRO A 20 -1.16 12.52 -7.58
C PRO A 20 -1.93 11.87 -8.73
N GLU A 21 -1.61 10.62 -8.98
CA GLU A 21 -2.28 9.84 -10.00
C GLU A 21 -3.72 9.51 -9.59
N GLU A 22 -4.64 9.57 -10.55
CA GLU A 22 -6.02 9.11 -10.35
C GLU A 22 -6.16 7.67 -10.85
N PRO A 23 -6.98 6.85 -10.20
CA PRO A 23 -7.19 5.47 -10.65
C PRO A 23 -8.02 5.43 -11.92
N THR A 24 -7.68 4.51 -12.83
CA THR A 24 -8.47 4.26 -14.03
C THR A 24 -9.74 3.47 -13.69
N GLN A 25 -10.70 3.43 -14.61
CA GLN A 25 -11.90 2.62 -14.40
C GLN A 25 -11.56 1.14 -14.29
N ALA A 26 -10.58 0.67 -15.06
CA ALA A 26 -10.12 -0.72 -14.98
C ALA A 26 -9.59 -1.06 -13.57
N VAL A 27 -8.86 -0.15 -12.93
CA VAL A 27 -8.36 -0.32 -11.57
C VAL A 27 -9.51 -0.35 -10.57
N ARG A 28 -10.49 0.55 -10.71
CA ARG A 28 -11.70 0.57 -9.86
C ARG A 28 -12.45 -0.76 -9.95
N ASP A 29 -12.64 -1.26 -11.16
CA ASP A 29 -13.32 -2.52 -11.41
C ASP A 29 -12.56 -3.71 -10.84
N PHE A 30 -11.23 -3.68 -10.96
CA PHE A 30 -10.37 -4.73 -10.42
C PHE A 30 -10.53 -4.88 -8.91
N PHE A 31 -10.52 -3.77 -8.17
CA PHE A 31 -10.64 -3.82 -6.71
C PHE A 31 -12.07 -4.09 -6.25
N GLY A 32 -13.07 -3.70 -7.04
CA GLY A 32 -14.46 -3.94 -6.70
C GLY A 32 -14.83 -3.44 -5.30
N PRO A 33 -15.36 -4.33 -4.42
CA PRO A 33 -15.75 -3.94 -3.05
C PRO A 33 -14.60 -3.39 -2.20
N ALA A 34 -13.37 -3.75 -2.48
CA ALA A 34 -12.20 -3.27 -1.75
C ALA A 34 -11.76 -1.88 -2.21
N PHE A 35 -12.29 -1.37 -3.33
CA PHE A 35 -11.83 -0.12 -3.91
C PHE A 35 -11.95 1.06 -2.93
N SER A 36 -13.03 1.15 -2.18
CA SER A 36 -13.22 2.30 -1.27
C SER A 36 -12.13 2.35 -0.20
N ASP A 37 -11.73 1.21 0.36
CA ASP A 37 -10.64 1.14 1.34
C ASP A 37 -9.30 1.47 0.70
N VAL A 38 -9.02 0.91 -0.47
CA VAL A 38 -7.77 1.16 -1.18
C VAL A 38 -7.66 2.63 -1.60
N ALA A 39 -8.76 3.22 -2.04
CA ALA A 39 -8.80 4.65 -2.40
C ALA A 39 -8.57 5.55 -1.18
N GLU A 40 -9.17 5.22 -0.04
CA GLU A 40 -8.94 5.96 1.20
C GLU A 40 -7.48 5.85 1.66
N TYR A 41 -6.88 4.68 1.53
CA TYR A 41 -5.46 4.49 1.79
C TYR A 41 -4.59 5.37 0.87
N ALA A 42 -4.90 5.41 -0.42
CA ALA A 42 -4.20 6.27 -1.37
C ALA A 42 -4.33 7.74 -1.00
N ARG A 43 -5.52 8.16 -0.56
CA ARG A 43 -5.77 9.53 -0.11
C ARG A 43 -4.94 9.87 1.12
N MET A 44 -4.85 8.96 2.09
CA MET A 44 -4.02 9.15 3.27
C MET A 44 -2.54 9.29 2.91
N LEU A 45 -2.06 8.48 1.97
CA LEU A 45 -0.69 8.59 1.47
C LEU A 45 -0.45 9.94 0.77
N GLU A 46 -1.43 10.42 0.03
CA GLU A 46 -1.36 11.73 -0.63
C GLU A 46 -1.23 12.87 0.39
N GLU A 47 -2.03 12.81 1.45
CA GLU A 47 -2.04 13.87 2.46
C GLU A 47 -0.81 13.85 3.38
N GLU A 48 -0.35 12.66 3.76
CA GLU A 48 0.63 12.53 4.85
C GLU A 48 1.93 11.82 4.45
N GLY A 49 1.96 11.17 3.29
CA GLY A 49 3.09 10.32 2.90
C GLY A 49 4.42 11.06 2.84
N GLU A 50 4.44 12.25 2.27
CA GLU A 50 5.65 13.05 2.15
C GLU A 50 6.09 13.61 3.51
N LEU A 51 5.14 14.14 4.28
CA LEU A 51 5.41 14.67 5.63
C LEU A 51 5.99 13.62 6.57
N ARG A 52 5.51 12.40 6.47
CA ARG A 52 5.98 11.30 7.32
C ARG A 52 7.17 10.56 6.74
N GLY A 53 7.67 10.97 5.55
CA GLY A 53 8.80 10.34 4.90
C GLY A 53 8.53 8.92 4.41
N LEU A 54 7.28 8.63 4.03
CA LEU A 54 6.85 7.30 3.58
C LEU A 54 7.06 7.13 2.08
N LEU A 55 6.68 8.14 1.32
CA LEU A 55 6.77 8.18 -0.13
C LEU A 55 7.16 9.58 -0.55
N GLY A 56 7.96 9.68 -1.62
CA GLY A 56 8.29 10.96 -2.22
C GLY A 56 7.21 11.45 -3.18
N PRO A 57 7.30 12.71 -3.64
CA PRO A 57 6.34 13.28 -4.59
C PRO A 57 6.21 12.47 -5.88
N ARG A 58 7.32 11.92 -6.37
CA ARG A 58 7.33 11.10 -7.58
C ARG A 58 6.58 9.79 -7.44
N ASP A 59 6.57 9.23 -6.22
CA ASP A 59 5.82 8.02 -5.94
C ASP A 59 4.32 8.27 -6.08
N MET A 60 3.85 9.44 -5.68
CA MET A 60 2.44 9.81 -5.78
C MET A 60 1.97 9.97 -7.22
N GLU A 61 2.84 10.33 -8.13
CA GLU A 61 2.51 10.39 -9.56
C GLU A 61 2.16 9.04 -10.16
N ARG A 62 2.59 7.96 -9.51
CA ARG A 62 2.39 6.59 -9.97
C ARG A 62 1.86 5.69 -8.86
N ILE A 63 1.14 6.29 -7.90
CA ILE A 63 0.65 5.56 -6.74
C ILE A 63 -0.25 4.38 -7.13
N TRP A 64 -1.10 4.56 -8.12
CA TRP A 64 -1.99 3.52 -8.59
C TRP A 64 -1.32 2.55 -9.55
N SER A 65 -0.74 3.05 -10.63
CA SER A 65 -0.22 2.22 -11.71
C SER A 65 1.03 1.42 -11.31
N ARG A 66 1.86 1.97 -10.41
CA ARG A 66 3.11 1.33 -10.03
C ARG A 66 3.07 0.72 -8.63
N HIS A 67 2.55 1.43 -7.64
CA HIS A 67 2.63 0.96 -6.25
C HIS A 67 1.45 0.10 -5.83
N ILE A 68 0.24 0.58 -6.00
CA ILE A 68 -0.97 -0.14 -5.56
C ILE A 68 -1.24 -1.34 -6.44
N VAL A 69 -1.18 -1.19 -7.76
CA VAL A 69 -1.40 -2.31 -8.69
C VAL A 69 -0.33 -3.38 -8.55
N ASN A 70 0.93 -3.00 -8.38
CA ASN A 70 1.99 -3.98 -8.12
C ASN A 70 1.77 -4.73 -6.79
N SER A 71 1.30 -4.04 -5.78
CA SER A 71 0.95 -4.69 -4.50
C SER A 71 -0.21 -5.67 -4.69
N ALA A 72 -1.19 -5.30 -5.51
CA ALA A 72 -2.33 -6.18 -5.80
C ALA A 72 -1.93 -7.43 -6.57
N ALA A 73 -0.83 -7.39 -7.33
CA ALA A 73 -0.35 -8.56 -8.06
C ALA A 73 0.03 -9.72 -7.14
N VAL A 74 0.43 -9.45 -5.90
CA VAL A 74 0.71 -10.51 -4.92
C VAL A 74 -0.52 -11.26 -4.46
N LEU A 75 -1.72 -10.74 -4.70
CA LEU A 75 -2.97 -11.41 -4.30
C LEU A 75 -3.11 -12.78 -4.96
N ASP A 76 -2.56 -12.97 -6.16
CA ASP A 76 -2.59 -14.25 -6.85
C ASP A 76 -1.79 -15.34 -6.12
N PHE A 77 -0.86 -14.93 -5.26
CA PHE A 77 -0.02 -15.84 -4.48
C PHE A 77 -0.53 -16.05 -3.06
N MET A 78 -1.61 -15.38 -2.68
CA MET A 78 -2.18 -15.52 -1.34
C MET A 78 -2.93 -16.83 -1.18
N PRO A 79 -3.00 -17.38 0.06
CA PRO A 79 -3.79 -18.57 0.33
C PRO A 79 -5.24 -18.36 -0.07
N ARG A 80 -5.84 -19.39 -0.65
CA ARG A 80 -7.26 -19.36 -1.05
C ARG A 80 -8.21 -19.65 0.10
N ARG A 81 -7.69 -20.28 1.17
CA ARG A 81 -8.47 -20.64 2.36
C ARG A 81 -8.56 -19.48 3.33
N GLU A 82 -9.72 -19.37 3.97
CA GLU A 82 -9.96 -18.40 5.03
C GLU A 82 -9.07 -18.67 6.26
N GLY A 83 -8.85 -17.63 7.06
CA GLY A 83 -8.18 -17.72 8.33
C GLY A 83 -6.68 -17.97 8.26
N ARG A 84 -6.09 -17.87 7.08
CA ARG A 84 -4.65 -18.03 6.93
C ARG A 84 -3.89 -16.77 7.36
N GLU A 85 -2.67 -16.99 7.78
CA GLU A 85 -1.81 -15.95 8.31
C GLU A 85 -0.82 -15.46 7.25
N VAL A 86 -0.77 -14.15 7.04
CA VAL A 86 0.16 -13.50 6.12
C VAL A 86 1.06 -12.58 6.93
N LEU A 87 2.36 -12.64 6.70
CA LEU A 87 3.33 -11.75 7.32
C LEU A 87 3.95 -10.85 6.26
N ASP A 88 3.77 -9.54 6.41
CA ASP A 88 4.42 -8.53 5.56
C ASP A 88 5.60 -7.94 6.33
N VAL A 89 6.79 -8.16 5.84
CA VAL A 89 8.05 -7.77 6.49
C VAL A 89 8.51 -6.42 5.95
N GLY A 90 8.83 -5.51 6.87
CA GLY A 90 9.25 -4.17 6.50
C GLY A 90 8.12 -3.39 5.85
N SER A 91 6.95 -3.41 6.47
CA SER A 91 5.72 -2.87 5.89
C SER A 91 5.79 -1.39 5.50
N GLY A 92 6.56 -0.59 6.23
CA GLY A 92 6.85 0.80 5.87
C GLY A 92 5.61 1.65 5.64
N SER A 93 5.37 2.00 4.37
CA SER A 93 4.18 2.76 3.96
C SER A 93 2.90 1.92 3.94
N GLY A 94 3.01 0.59 4.05
CA GLY A 94 1.87 -0.33 4.05
C GLY A 94 1.71 -1.15 2.77
N LEU A 95 2.67 -1.09 1.88
CA LEU A 95 2.65 -1.83 0.62
C LEU A 95 3.56 -3.07 0.72
N PRO A 96 3.09 -4.28 0.44
CA PRO A 96 1.75 -4.62 -0.04
C PRO A 96 0.73 -4.96 1.06
N GLY A 97 1.15 -5.01 2.33
CA GLY A 97 0.35 -5.56 3.45
C GLY A 97 -1.04 -4.94 3.59
N ILE A 98 -1.15 -3.63 3.54
CA ILE A 98 -2.46 -2.94 3.66
C ILE A 98 -3.37 -3.28 2.48
N VAL A 99 -2.82 -3.33 1.27
CA VAL A 99 -3.60 -3.71 0.08
C VAL A 99 -4.12 -5.15 0.20
N ILE A 100 -3.28 -6.06 0.67
CA ILE A 100 -3.68 -7.45 0.92
C ILE A 100 -4.84 -7.51 1.93
N ALA A 101 -4.68 -6.82 3.06
CA ALA A 101 -5.70 -6.81 4.11
C ALA A 101 -7.04 -6.25 3.63
N ALA A 102 -7.01 -5.18 2.85
CA ALA A 102 -8.21 -4.57 2.29
C ALA A 102 -8.92 -5.48 1.28
N CYS A 103 -8.15 -6.18 0.44
CA CYS A 103 -8.69 -7.04 -0.60
C CYS A 103 -9.11 -8.43 -0.11
N ARG A 104 -8.50 -8.89 0.99
CA ARG A 104 -8.73 -10.23 1.54
C ARG A 104 -9.06 -10.14 3.03
N PRO A 105 -10.28 -9.69 3.37
CA PRO A 105 -10.70 -9.60 4.78
C PRO A 105 -10.76 -10.95 5.49
N ASP A 106 -10.74 -12.03 4.76
CA ASP A 106 -10.70 -13.40 5.26
C ASP A 106 -9.32 -13.84 5.76
N LEU A 107 -8.27 -13.13 5.38
CA LEU A 107 -6.90 -13.42 5.83
C LEU A 107 -6.52 -12.56 7.04
N HIS A 108 -5.66 -13.09 7.91
CA HIS A 108 -5.08 -12.31 8.98
C HIS A 108 -3.70 -11.82 8.54
N VAL A 109 -3.52 -10.52 8.47
CA VAL A 109 -2.30 -9.89 7.96
C VAL A 109 -1.51 -9.30 9.13
N HIS A 110 -0.28 -9.75 9.28
CA HIS A 110 0.67 -9.21 10.24
C HIS A 110 1.61 -8.26 9.51
N LEU A 111 1.72 -7.03 10.01
CA LEU A 111 2.64 -6.03 9.49
C LEU A 111 3.80 -5.89 10.45
N ALA A 112 5.00 -6.21 10.02
CA ALA A 112 6.21 -6.06 10.83
C ALA A 112 6.99 -4.83 10.36
N GLU A 113 7.21 -3.88 11.27
CA GLU A 113 7.92 -2.66 10.97
C GLU A 113 8.73 -2.22 12.20
N PRO A 114 10.06 -2.06 12.09
CA PRO A 114 10.87 -1.68 13.25
C PRO A 114 10.78 -0.22 13.66
N MET A 115 10.46 0.69 12.73
CA MET A 115 10.45 2.14 13.02
C MET A 115 9.16 2.59 13.65
N ALA A 116 9.24 3.14 14.86
CA ALA A 116 8.07 3.59 15.63
C ALA A 116 7.16 4.55 14.85
N ARG A 117 7.74 5.52 14.13
CA ARG A 117 6.94 6.50 13.36
C ARG A 117 6.15 5.84 12.22
N ARG A 118 6.65 4.77 11.65
CA ARG A 118 5.95 4.02 10.60
C ARG A 118 4.89 3.11 11.20
N VAL A 119 5.14 2.58 12.39
CA VAL A 119 4.12 1.85 13.15
C VAL A 119 2.92 2.75 13.45
N GLU A 120 3.16 3.98 13.90
CA GLU A 120 2.10 4.95 14.13
C GLU A 120 1.28 5.21 12.86
N TRP A 121 1.97 5.36 11.72
CA TRP A 121 1.31 5.50 10.43
C TRP A 121 0.41 4.31 10.10
N LEU A 122 0.93 3.10 10.27
CA LEU A 122 0.18 1.88 9.99
C LEU A 122 -1.04 1.75 10.92
N GLU A 123 -0.89 2.12 12.19
CA GLU A 123 -2.01 2.16 13.14
C GLU A 123 -3.10 3.13 12.68
N ASP A 124 -2.70 4.33 12.24
CA ASP A 124 -3.64 5.33 11.73
C ASP A 124 -4.38 4.82 10.48
N VAL A 125 -3.68 4.12 9.58
CA VAL A 125 -4.29 3.55 8.39
C VAL A 125 -5.29 2.46 8.76
N VAL A 126 -4.89 1.53 9.62
CA VAL A 126 -5.76 0.43 10.05
C VAL A 126 -7.04 0.96 10.71
N GLU A 127 -6.90 1.95 11.57
CA GLU A 127 -8.03 2.62 12.20
C GLU A 127 -8.90 3.36 11.18
N GLY A 128 -8.27 4.15 10.31
CA GLY A 128 -8.96 4.96 9.29
C GLY A 128 -9.73 4.13 8.28
N LEU A 129 -9.22 2.96 7.92
CA LEU A 129 -9.89 2.05 7.01
C LEU A 129 -10.85 1.08 7.72
N GLY A 130 -10.80 1.03 9.05
CA GLY A 130 -11.62 0.07 9.81
C GLY A 130 -11.24 -1.38 9.57
N LEU A 131 -9.96 -1.66 9.34
CA LEU A 131 -9.49 -3.03 9.11
C LEU A 131 -9.42 -3.79 10.44
N ASP A 132 -10.11 -4.92 10.52
CA ASP A 132 -10.15 -5.78 11.71
C ASP A 132 -9.28 -7.03 11.58
N ASN A 133 -8.63 -7.20 10.44
CA ASN A 133 -7.82 -8.37 10.11
C ASN A 133 -6.31 -8.08 10.06
N VAL A 134 -5.87 -7.03 10.77
CA VAL A 134 -4.46 -6.61 10.78
C VAL A 134 -3.92 -6.58 12.20
N THR A 135 -2.73 -7.14 12.40
CA THR A 135 -1.94 -7.00 13.62
C THR A 135 -0.61 -6.34 13.25
N ILE A 136 -0.25 -5.28 13.94
CA ILE A 136 0.99 -4.55 13.70
C ILE A 136 2.01 -4.94 14.77
N HIS A 137 3.22 -5.28 14.33
CA HIS A 137 4.35 -5.62 15.19
C HIS A 137 5.46 -4.59 14.98
N GLN A 138 5.84 -3.89 16.05
CA GLN A 138 7.04 -3.06 16.00
C GLN A 138 8.25 -3.96 16.21
N ALA A 139 8.69 -4.59 15.13
CA ALA A 139 9.72 -5.61 15.17
C ALA A 139 10.40 -5.77 13.80
N ARG A 140 11.61 -6.28 13.85
CA ARG A 140 12.30 -6.77 12.66
C ARG A 140 11.87 -8.21 12.38
N ALA A 141 12.02 -8.65 11.14
CA ALA A 141 11.65 -10.01 10.73
C ALA A 141 12.31 -11.08 11.62
N GLU A 142 13.58 -10.87 11.98
CA GLU A 142 14.35 -11.83 12.78
C GLU A 142 13.76 -12.04 14.18
N GLU A 143 13.16 -10.98 14.73
CA GLU A 143 12.53 -11.03 16.05
C GLU A 143 11.26 -11.88 16.08
N LEU A 144 10.63 -12.07 14.92
CA LEU A 144 9.40 -12.84 14.78
C LEU A 144 9.63 -14.30 14.44
N ARG A 145 10.86 -14.70 14.19
CA ARG A 145 11.20 -16.10 13.94
C ARG A 145 10.84 -16.96 15.15
N GLY A 146 10.07 -18.01 14.89
CA GLY A 146 9.68 -18.96 15.93
C GLY A 146 8.51 -18.53 16.81
N LYS A 147 7.96 -17.34 16.60
CA LYS A 147 6.83 -16.83 17.39
C LYS A 147 5.46 -17.05 16.74
N GLY A 148 5.41 -17.82 15.69
CA GLY A 148 4.19 -18.12 14.97
C GLY A 148 4.54 -18.54 13.54
N LYS A 149 3.59 -19.24 12.90
CA LYS A 149 3.77 -19.68 11.52
C LYS A 149 2.92 -18.83 10.61
N ALA A 150 3.56 -18.06 9.73
CA ALA A 150 2.86 -17.43 8.63
C ALA A 150 2.72 -18.45 7.50
N ASP A 151 1.57 -18.46 6.86
CA ASP A 151 1.34 -19.29 5.68
C ASP A 151 2.04 -18.69 4.46
N VAL A 152 2.14 -17.35 4.41
CA VAL A 152 2.83 -16.61 3.37
C VAL A 152 3.60 -15.44 4.00
N VAL A 153 4.80 -15.22 3.50
CA VAL A 153 5.62 -14.05 3.87
C VAL A 153 5.78 -13.17 2.65
N THR A 154 5.50 -11.89 2.81
CA THR A 154 5.68 -10.89 1.75
C THR A 154 6.66 -9.82 2.19
N ALA A 155 7.28 -9.19 1.23
CA ALA A 155 8.11 -8.03 1.46
C ALA A 155 8.04 -7.16 0.21
N ARG A 156 8.09 -5.84 0.40
CA ARG A 156 8.21 -4.94 -0.74
C ARG A 156 9.58 -5.18 -1.37
N ALA A 157 9.61 -5.33 -2.70
CA ALA A 157 10.86 -5.45 -3.41
C ALA A 157 11.69 -4.18 -3.20
N VAL A 158 12.85 -4.33 -2.55
CA VAL A 158 13.81 -3.26 -2.37
C VAL A 158 14.92 -3.48 -3.40
N ALA A 159 15.33 -2.41 -4.08
CA ALA A 159 16.30 -2.48 -5.18
C ALA A 159 17.64 -3.13 -4.79
N ASN A 160 17.92 -3.28 -3.51
CA ASN A 160 19.18 -3.80 -2.97
C ASN A 160 19.00 -5.08 -2.15
N MET A 161 17.99 -5.85 -2.42
CA MET A 161 17.92 -7.18 -1.84
C MET A 161 18.94 -8.08 -2.54
N SER A 162 20.11 -8.08 -2.00
CA SER A 162 21.10 -9.09 -2.34
C SER A 162 21.05 -10.20 -1.29
#